data_f434598a28f4069d269fca367998a086
#
_entry.id   f434598a28f4069d269fca367998a086
#
_cell.length_a   1.000
_cell.length_b   1.000
_cell.length_c   1.000
_cell.angle_alpha   90.00
_cell.angle_beta   90.00
_cell.angle_gamma   90.00
#
_symmetry.space_group_name_H-M   'P 1'
#
loop_
_entity.id
_entity.type
_entity.pdbx_description
1 polymer ?
#
loop_
_entity_poly.entity_id
_entity_poly.type
_entity_poly.pdbx_seq_one_letter_code
_entity_poly.pdbx_strand_id
1 'polypeptide(L)'
;MKLRTSLAAAGAAVVLGTTGAFVLPAVASAHSATHTLKLIEVQNGTVSFTRATGGIRNTDVNAAGKTVGFDVLYFAAVSPTTGNVNVTFDTTGGLLYGTATVSLKTNKVTNGKVTGGTGAFAGATGTITAKSAGKNREAITITSSP
;
A
#
# COMPACT_ATOMS: atom_id res chain seq x y z
N MET A 1 -18.07 -0.18 23.53
CA MET A 1 -16.66 0.10 23.83
C MET A 1 -16.31 1.43 23.13
N LYS A 2 -16.11 2.51 23.90
CA LYS A 2 -15.93 3.87 23.35
C LYS A 2 -14.46 4.09 23.06
N LEU A 3 -14.07 4.29 21.80
CA LEU A 3 -12.74 4.77 21.42
C LEU A 3 -12.62 6.25 21.84
N ARG A 4 -11.66 6.53 22.70
CA ARG A 4 -11.26 7.90 23.01
C ARG A 4 -10.19 8.34 22.00
N THR A 5 -10.56 9.25 21.12
CA THR A 5 -9.62 9.99 20.28
C THR A 5 -9.00 11.09 21.15
N SER A 6 -7.73 10.98 21.48
CA SER A 6 -6.97 12.06 22.08
C SER A 6 -6.45 12.99 20.99
N LEU A 7 -7.12 14.10 20.79
CA LEU A 7 -6.62 15.24 20.00
C LEU A 7 -5.58 15.97 20.90
N ALA A 8 -4.30 15.88 20.54
CA ALA A 8 -3.27 16.73 21.12
C ALA A 8 -3.35 18.11 20.43
N ALA A 9 -3.95 19.06 21.10
CA ALA A 9 -3.93 20.45 20.71
C ALA A 9 -2.56 21.04 21.00
N ALA A 10 -1.79 21.38 19.95
CA ALA A 10 -0.58 22.19 20.08
C ALA A 10 -0.98 23.65 20.31
N GLY A 11 -0.87 24.12 21.54
CA GLY A 11 -1.06 25.51 21.88
C GLY A 11 0.06 26.38 21.32
N ALA A 12 -0.28 27.33 20.45
CA ALA A 12 0.62 28.38 20.02
C ALA A 12 0.65 29.49 21.10
N ALA A 13 1.76 29.62 21.81
CA ALA A 13 2.02 30.77 22.67
C ALA A 13 2.58 31.91 21.79
N VAL A 14 1.80 32.99 21.63
CA VAL A 14 2.28 34.22 21.01
C VAL A 14 2.95 35.06 22.09
N VAL A 15 4.26 35.16 22.05
CA VAL A 15 5.01 36.14 22.85
C VAL A 15 5.32 37.35 21.96
N LEU A 16 4.66 38.46 22.21
CA LEU A 16 4.97 39.75 21.65
C LEU A 16 6.16 40.38 22.43
N GLY A 17 7.35 40.23 21.88
CA GLY A 17 8.56 40.90 22.37
C GLY A 17 9.27 41.56 21.20
N THR A 18 9.44 42.88 21.26
CA THR A 18 10.08 43.74 20.28
C THR A 18 11.56 43.52 20.24
N THR A 19 12.07 42.69 19.33
CA THR A 19 13.36 42.77 18.63
C THR A 19 13.37 41.66 17.59
N GLY A 20 13.61 42.04 16.32
CA GLY A 20 13.36 41.19 15.16
C GLY A 20 14.27 39.96 15.01
N ALA A 21 13.97 38.90 15.75
CA ALA A 21 14.43 37.58 15.41
C ALA A 21 13.21 36.79 14.87
N PHE A 22 13.19 36.55 13.57
CA PHE A 22 12.27 35.60 12.97
C PHE A 22 12.61 34.22 13.52
N VAL A 23 11.90 33.81 14.56
CA VAL A 23 11.91 32.39 14.99
C VAL A 23 11.02 31.65 14.01
N LEU A 24 11.63 30.99 13.04
CA LEU A 24 10.91 30.00 12.22
C LEU A 24 10.32 28.96 13.19
N PRO A 25 9.02 28.68 13.10
CA PRO A 25 8.45 27.59 13.89
C PRO A 25 9.23 26.32 13.52
N ALA A 26 9.77 25.63 14.52
CA ALA A 26 10.34 24.31 14.32
C ALA A 26 9.23 23.46 13.73
N VAL A 27 9.36 23.10 12.44
CA VAL A 27 8.49 22.07 11.83
C VAL A 27 8.78 20.81 12.64
N ALA A 28 7.85 20.46 13.52
CA ALA A 28 7.88 19.18 14.19
C ALA A 28 7.94 18.13 13.06
N SER A 29 9.07 17.45 12.95
CA SER A 29 9.19 16.31 12.03
C SER A 29 8.12 15.33 12.46
N ALA A 30 7.03 15.25 11.68
CA ALA A 30 6.03 14.22 11.88
C ALA A 30 6.81 12.90 11.80
N HIS A 31 6.89 12.18 12.90
CA HIS A 31 7.45 10.83 12.89
C HIS A 31 6.56 10.04 11.94
N SER A 32 7.12 9.65 10.79
CA SER A 32 6.40 8.84 9.83
C SER A 32 6.13 7.48 10.48
N ALA A 33 4.88 7.32 10.94
CA ALA A 33 4.46 6.07 11.52
C ALA A 33 4.46 5.00 10.42
N THR A 34 5.12 3.89 10.67
CA THR A 34 5.05 2.72 9.78
C THR A 34 3.68 2.09 9.92
N HIS A 35 2.98 1.93 8.81
CA HIS A 35 1.68 1.27 8.72
C HIS A 35 1.86 -0.13 8.15
N THR A 36 1.16 -1.10 8.73
CA THR A 36 1.10 -2.46 8.21
C THR A 36 -0.33 -2.82 7.86
N LEU A 37 -0.58 -3.09 6.58
CA LEU A 37 -1.86 -3.59 6.08
C LEU A 37 -1.70 -5.07 5.73
N LYS A 38 -2.61 -5.91 6.24
CA LYS A 38 -2.67 -7.35 5.94
C LYS A 38 -4.01 -7.66 5.30
N LEU A 39 -3.97 -8.21 4.09
CA LEU A 39 -5.15 -8.63 3.36
C LEU A 39 -4.98 -10.06 2.85
N ILE A 40 -6.09 -10.65 2.44
CA ILE A 40 -6.11 -11.86 1.64
C ILE A 40 -6.73 -11.47 0.30
N GLU A 41 -5.92 -11.47 -0.74
CA GLU A 41 -6.35 -11.33 -2.12
C GLU A 41 -7.10 -12.59 -2.54
N VAL A 42 -8.30 -12.42 -3.07
CA VAL A 42 -9.11 -13.50 -3.65
C VAL A 42 -9.19 -13.27 -5.15
N GLN A 43 -8.56 -14.15 -5.91
CA GLN A 43 -8.52 -14.06 -7.36
C GLN A 43 -9.89 -14.33 -7.97
N ASN A 44 -10.46 -13.34 -8.65
CA ASN A 44 -11.82 -13.39 -9.21
C ASN A 44 -11.91 -13.93 -10.64
N GLY A 45 -10.81 -14.41 -11.19
CA GLY A 45 -10.79 -14.90 -12.55
C GLY A 45 -9.42 -15.39 -13.00
N THR A 46 -9.28 -15.54 -14.30
CA THR A 46 -8.00 -15.87 -14.94
C THR A 46 -7.39 -14.61 -15.53
N VAL A 47 -6.09 -14.44 -15.38
CA VAL A 47 -5.37 -13.37 -16.06
C VAL A 47 -5.52 -13.54 -17.56
N SER A 48 -6.08 -12.54 -18.23
CA SER A 48 -6.15 -12.52 -19.69
C SER A 48 -4.89 -11.87 -20.23
N PHE A 49 -4.11 -12.62 -21.00
CA PHE A 49 -2.92 -12.10 -21.66
C PHE A 49 -3.21 -11.78 -23.12
N THR A 50 -2.84 -10.56 -23.50
CA THR A 50 -2.76 -10.14 -24.91
C THR A 50 -1.30 -9.89 -25.23
N ARG A 51 -0.70 -10.74 -26.07
CA ARG A 51 0.76 -10.77 -26.31
C ARG A 51 1.50 -11.08 -25.02
N ALA A 52 2.30 -10.13 -24.49
CA ALA A 52 3.12 -10.31 -23.27
C ALA A 52 2.56 -9.55 -22.06
N THR A 53 1.35 -9.01 -22.15
CA THR A 53 0.73 -8.21 -21.09
C THR A 53 -0.65 -8.74 -20.73
N GLY A 54 -1.05 -8.53 -19.49
CA GLY A 54 -2.37 -8.94 -19.01
C GLY A 54 -2.73 -8.23 -17.72
N GLY A 55 -4.00 -8.32 -17.35
CA GLY A 55 -4.50 -7.71 -16.14
C GLY A 55 -5.57 -8.56 -15.46
N ILE A 56 -5.73 -8.37 -14.17
CA ILE A 56 -6.78 -8.98 -13.38
C ILE A 56 -7.20 -8.04 -12.27
N ARG A 57 -8.48 -8.09 -11.90
CA ARG A 57 -9.01 -7.45 -10.70
C ARG A 57 -9.37 -8.53 -9.68
N ASN A 58 -8.92 -8.34 -8.45
CA ASN A 58 -9.18 -9.25 -7.35
C ASN A 58 -10.00 -8.55 -6.27
N THR A 59 -10.52 -9.35 -5.33
CA THR A 59 -11.19 -8.84 -4.13
C THR A 59 -10.28 -9.02 -2.94
N ASP A 60 -10.10 -7.96 -2.15
CA ASP A 60 -9.35 -8.00 -0.91
C ASP A 60 -10.27 -8.24 0.27
N VAL A 61 -9.95 -9.23 1.08
CA VAL A 61 -10.68 -9.54 2.31
C VAL A 61 -9.75 -9.49 3.52
N ASN A 62 -10.29 -9.19 4.69
CA ASN A 62 -9.58 -9.30 5.95
C ASN A 62 -9.52 -10.76 6.45
N ALA A 63 -8.86 -10.99 7.58
CA ALA A 63 -8.75 -12.32 8.19
C ALA A 63 -10.12 -12.98 8.54
N ALA A 64 -11.17 -12.19 8.72
CA ALA A 64 -12.54 -12.67 8.94
C ALA A 64 -13.30 -12.95 7.64
N GLY A 65 -12.68 -12.80 6.47
CA GLY A 65 -13.30 -13.00 5.17
C GLY A 65 -14.21 -11.86 4.71
N LYS A 66 -14.23 -10.73 5.42
CA LYS A 66 -15.01 -9.55 5.02
C LYS A 66 -14.23 -8.76 3.97
N THR A 67 -14.89 -8.39 2.87
CA THR A 67 -14.32 -7.50 1.85
C THR A 67 -13.93 -6.16 2.46
N VAL A 68 -12.69 -5.74 2.20
CA VAL A 68 -12.10 -4.49 2.68
C VAL A 68 -11.61 -3.60 1.53
N GLY A 69 -11.57 -4.12 0.31
CA GLY A 69 -11.16 -3.42 -0.88
C GLY A 69 -11.09 -4.33 -2.09
N PHE A 70 -10.38 -3.87 -3.08
CA PHE A 70 -9.99 -4.66 -4.25
C PHE A 70 -8.64 -4.18 -4.77
N ASP A 71 -7.98 -5.04 -5.52
CA ASP A 71 -6.78 -4.66 -6.25
C ASP A 71 -6.93 -4.87 -7.75
N VAL A 72 -6.09 -4.15 -8.49
CA VAL A 72 -5.92 -4.32 -9.92
C VAL A 72 -4.45 -4.60 -10.17
N LEU A 73 -4.17 -5.75 -10.75
CA LEU A 73 -2.85 -6.17 -11.15
C LEU A 73 -2.70 -6.01 -12.68
N TYR A 74 -1.59 -5.43 -13.08
CA TYR A 74 -1.18 -5.39 -14.48
C TYR A 74 0.16 -6.10 -14.62
N PHE A 75 0.21 -7.11 -15.48
CA PHE A 75 1.38 -7.94 -15.73
C PHE A 75 2.03 -7.58 -17.06
N ALA A 76 3.36 -7.57 -17.09
CA ALA A 76 4.15 -7.51 -18.30
C ALA A 76 5.25 -8.57 -18.24
N ALA A 77 5.22 -9.56 -19.13
CA ALA A 77 6.29 -10.53 -19.25
C ALA A 77 7.54 -9.83 -19.81
N VAL A 78 8.66 -9.93 -19.09
CA VAL A 78 9.96 -9.36 -19.48
C VAL A 78 10.92 -10.43 -19.96
N SER A 79 10.63 -11.70 -19.68
CA SER A 79 11.34 -12.86 -20.19
C SER A 79 10.40 -14.09 -20.18
N PRO A 80 10.78 -15.25 -20.74
CA PRO A 80 9.98 -16.46 -20.67
C PRO A 80 9.70 -16.97 -19.24
N THR A 81 10.44 -16.48 -18.24
CA THR A 81 10.36 -16.97 -16.86
C THR A 81 10.05 -15.88 -15.83
N THR A 82 9.98 -14.62 -16.25
CA THR A 82 9.86 -13.48 -15.33
C THR A 82 8.91 -12.43 -15.89
N GLY A 83 8.05 -11.91 -15.06
CA GLY A 83 7.18 -10.77 -15.34
C GLY A 83 7.31 -9.67 -14.31
N ASN A 84 7.01 -8.44 -14.72
CA ASN A 84 6.79 -7.32 -13.82
C ASN A 84 5.30 -7.19 -13.53
N VAL A 85 4.98 -6.77 -12.33
CA VAL A 85 3.62 -6.49 -11.87
C VAL A 85 3.56 -5.05 -11.41
N ASN A 86 2.55 -4.32 -11.89
CA ASN A 86 2.08 -3.09 -11.26
C ASN A 86 0.78 -3.42 -10.55
N VAL A 87 0.64 -2.99 -9.32
CA VAL A 87 -0.56 -3.21 -8.51
C VAL A 87 -1.12 -1.91 -7.97
N THR A 88 -2.43 -1.80 -7.98
CA THR A 88 -3.16 -0.74 -7.30
C THR A 88 -4.14 -1.38 -6.33
N PHE A 89 -3.97 -1.14 -5.03
CA PHE A 89 -4.91 -1.51 -3.99
C PHE A 89 -5.87 -0.34 -3.75
N ASP A 90 -7.17 -0.60 -3.83
CA ASP A 90 -8.21 0.33 -3.41
C ASP A 90 -8.68 -0.05 -2.01
N THR A 91 -8.47 0.85 -1.07
CA THR A 91 -8.77 0.65 0.35
C THR A 91 -9.60 1.80 0.89
N THR A 92 -10.16 1.63 2.07
CA THR A 92 -10.91 2.72 2.75
C THR A 92 -10.06 3.97 3.04
N GLY A 93 -8.73 3.84 3.04
CA GLY A 93 -7.79 4.96 3.26
C GLY A 93 -7.37 5.70 1.99
N GLY A 94 -7.72 5.16 0.81
CA GLY A 94 -7.29 5.67 -0.50
C GLY A 94 -6.64 4.58 -1.35
N LEU A 95 -6.01 4.99 -2.43
CA LEU A 95 -5.27 4.09 -3.32
C LEU A 95 -3.82 3.94 -2.85
N LEU A 96 -3.29 2.73 -2.96
CA LEU A 96 -1.89 2.44 -2.72
C LEU A 96 -1.31 1.76 -3.96
N TYR A 97 -0.18 2.26 -4.44
CA TYR A 97 0.48 1.79 -5.65
C TYR A 97 1.70 0.95 -5.32
N GLY A 98 1.94 -0.07 -6.11
CA GLY A 98 3.11 -0.90 -5.93
C GLY A 98 3.61 -1.56 -7.21
N THR A 99 4.81 -2.08 -7.11
CA THR A 99 5.45 -2.89 -8.15
C THR A 99 6.03 -4.16 -7.55
N ALA A 100 6.13 -5.21 -8.35
CA ALA A 100 6.79 -6.44 -7.95
C ALA A 100 7.36 -7.18 -9.18
N THR A 101 8.18 -8.18 -8.92
CA THR A 101 8.61 -9.16 -9.92
C THR A 101 7.94 -10.49 -9.63
N VAL A 102 7.45 -11.18 -10.65
CA VAL A 102 6.84 -12.50 -10.52
C VAL A 102 7.59 -13.53 -11.35
N SER A 103 7.85 -14.70 -10.76
CA SER A 103 8.31 -15.86 -11.51
C SER A 103 7.13 -16.50 -12.26
N LEU A 104 7.17 -16.54 -13.59
CA LEU A 104 6.13 -17.15 -14.41
C LEU A 104 6.12 -18.69 -14.34
N LYS A 105 7.16 -19.29 -13.74
CA LYS A 105 7.24 -20.75 -13.51
C LYS A 105 6.60 -21.16 -12.18
N THR A 106 6.75 -20.34 -11.14
CA THR A 106 6.38 -20.71 -9.77
C THR A 106 5.33 -19.78 -9.16
N ASN A 107 4.91 -18.73 -9.89
CA ASN A 107 4.05 -17.64 -9.41
C ASN A 107 4.56 -16.94 -8.14
N LYS A 108 5.86 -17.10 -7.83
CA LYS A 108 6.46 -16.47 -6.67
C LYS A 108 6.69 -14.98 -6.92
N VAL A 109 6.12 -14.16 -6.06
CA VAL A 109 6.32 -12.71 -6.03
C VAL A 109 7.59 -12.37 -5.26
N THR A 110 8.40 -11.47 -5.81
CA THR A 110 9.64 -10.96 -5.21
C THR A 110 9.77 -9.47 -5.48
N ASN A 111 10.65 -8.78 -4.73
CA ASN A 111 10.95 -7.36 -4.90
C ASN A 111 9.71 -6.46 -4.87
N GLY A 112 8.71 -6.84 -4.07
CA GLY A 112 7.49 -6.03 -3.92
C GLY A 112 7.80 -4.71 -3.20
N LYS A 113 7.43 -3.59 -3.82
CA LYS A 113 7.67 -2.23 -3.32
C LYS A 113 6.40 -1.41 -3.39
N VAL A 114 6.16 -0.61 -2.36
CA VAL A 114 5.21 0.51 -2.41
C VAL A 114 5.87 1.66 -3.13
N THR A 115 5.19 2.24 -4.10
CA THR A 115 5.72 3.33 -4.97
C THR A 115 4.96 4.64 -4.80
N GLY A 116 3.93 4.65 -3.98
CA GLY A 116 3.11 5.82 -3.71
C GLY A 116 1.67 5.47 -3.36
N GLY A 117 0.83 6.50 -3.29
CA GLY A 117 -0.60 6.34 -3.04
C GLY A 117 -1.33 7.67 -3.02
N THR A 118 -2.61 7.61 -2.66
CA THR A 118 -3.48 8.78 -2.44
C THR A 118 -4.11 8.73 -1.05
N GLY A 119 -4.75 9.81 -0.63
CA GLY A 119 -5.41 9.86 0.68
C GLY A 119 -4.42 9.62 1.82
N ALA A 120 -4.69 8.64 2.67
CA ALA A 120 -3.82 8.27 3.79
C ALA A 120 -2.46 7.67 3.36
N PHE A 121 -2.30 7.34 2.08
CA PHE A 121 -1.08 6.76 1.51
C PHE A 121 -0.30 7.73 0.61
N ALA A 122 -0.65 9.02 0.63
CA ALA A 122 0.06 10.04 -0.15
C ALA A 122 1.55 10.06 0.25
N GLY A 123 2.45 9.91 -0.75
CA GLY A 123 3.89 9.83 -0.52
C GLY A 123 4.41 8.49 0.01
N ALA A 124 3.54 7.50 0.22
CA ALA A 124 3.93 6.23 0.83
C ALA A 124 5.03 5.51 0.06
N THR A 125 5.98 4.98 0.80
CA THR A 125 7.04 4.07 0.34
C THR A 125 7.08 2.84 1.23
N GLY A 126 7.65 1.73 0.76
CA GLY A 126 7.72 0.53 1.61
C GLY A 126 7.81 -0.76 0.83
N THR A 127 7.34 -1.85 1.42
CA THR A 127 7.44 -3.20 0.87
C THR A 127 6.09 -3.89 0.77
N ILE A 128 5.98 -4.76 -0.23
CA ILE A 128 4.83 -5.65 -0.44
C ILE A 128 5.36 -7.09 -0.45
N THR A 129 4.74 -7.96 0.33
CA THR A 129 5.01 -9.39 0.29
C THR A 129 3.73 -10.16 0.01
N ALA A 130 3.82 -11.20 -0.82
CA ALA A 130 2.73 -12.09 -1.14
C ALA A 130 3.14 -13.53 -0.83
N LYS A 131 2.22 -14.29 -0.24
CA LYS A 131 2.39 -15.72 0.06
C LYS A 131 1.11 -16.45 -0.27
N SER A 132 1.22 -17.61 -0.90
CA SER A 132 0.06 -18.46 -1.17
C SER A 132 -0.73 -18.74 0.13
N ALA A 133 -2.03 -18.54 0.09
CA ALA A 133 -2.96 -18.75 1.21
C ALA A 133 -4.05 -19.77 0.84
N GLY A 134 -3.83 -20.59 -0.20
CA GLY A 134 -4.74 -21.59 -0.70
C GLY A 134 -5.05 -21.42 -2.19
N LYS A 135 -6.00 -22.20 -2.68
CA LYS A 135 -6.40 -22.10 -4.09
C LYS A 135 -7.00 -20.73 -4.39
N ASN A 136 -6.42 -20.03 -5.38
CA ASN A 136 -6.84 -18.68 -5.81
C ASN A 136 -6.83 -17.64 -4.68
N ARG A 137 -5.93 -17.78 -3.70
CA ARG A 137 -5.80 -16.84 -2.57
C ARG A 137 -4.34 -16.57 -2.28
N GLU A 138 -4.03 -15.29 -2.02
CA GLU A 138 -2.72 -14.85 -1.57
C GLU A 138 -2.83 -13.99 -0.30
N ALA A 139 -2.00 -14.27 0.68
CA ALA A 139 -1.84 -13.41 1.85
C ALA A 139 -0.86 -12.29 1.51
N ILE A 140 -1.37 -11.08 1.43
CA ILE A 140 -0.61 -9.87 1.12
C ILE A 140 -0.30 -9.14 2.44
N THR A 141 0.95 -8.77 2.61
CA THR A 141 1.37 -7.87 3.68
C THR A 141 2.07 -6.67 3.06
N ILE A 142 1.56 -5.49 3.35
CA ILE A 142 2.08 -4.20 2.90
C ILE A 142 2.59 -3.47 4.14
N THR A 143 3.85 -3.08 4.14
CA THR A 143 4.44 -2.23 5.17
C THR A 143 4.87 -0.94 4.51
N SER A 144 4.30 0.18 4.94
CA SER A 144 4.55 1.49 4.33
C SER A 144 4.75 2.58 5.38
N SER A 145 5.48 3.61 4.99
CA SER A 145 5.61 4.89 5.68
C SER A 145 5.44 6.02 4.67
N PRO A 146 4.93 7.18 5.08
CA PRO A 146 4.84 8.38 4.24
C PRO A 146 6.20 8.82 3.73
#